data_a729fad71cec2b96d7194ab2c5b55294
#
_entry.id   a729fad71cec2b96d7194ab2c5b55294
#
_cell.length_a   1.000
_cell.length_b   1.000
_cell.length_c   1.000
_cell.angle_alpha   90.00
_cell.angle_beta   90.00
_cell.angle_gamma   90.00
#
_symmetry.space_group_name_H-M   'P 1'
#
loop_
_entity.id
_entity.type
_entity.pdbx_description
1 polymer ?
#
loop_
_entity_poly.entity_id
_entity_poly.type
_entity_poly.pdbx_seq_one_letter_code
_entity_poly.pdbx_strand_id
1 'polypeptide(L)'
;MTRNELGRIAGGTPRAVENALAELAAGYEGTGLRLQRSGDEWQIVTAPQHAPQVASYLGADRLRLSPASLETLSVVAYRQPVTRAEVEAIRGVNCDQTFYTLASRRLFEERGRKEAPGRPILYGTTWEFLECFGLQSLDDLPRALSPEGALVLEAGAGVQGEGAQGAGAPERGAHREAPSQSEPA
;
A
#
# COMPACT_ATOMS: atom_id res chain seq x y z
N MET A 1 -2.92 -8.49 -17.90
CA MET A 1 -2.83 -9.57 -18.91
C MET A 1 -1.74 -10.55 -18.52
N THR A 2 -2.01 -11.82 -18.65
CA THR A 2 -1.02 -12.87 -18.38
C THR A 2 -0.02 -13.04 -19.53
N ARG A 3 1.17 -13.58 -19.23
CA ARG A 3 2.16 -13.92 -20.26
C ARG A 3 1.60 -14.84 -21.37
N ASN A 4 0.76 -15.81 -20.99
CA ASN A 4 0.14 -16.72 -21.94
C ASN A 4 -0.85 -16.01 -22.87
N GLU A 5 -1.63 -15.07 -22.35
CA GLU A 5 -2.54 -14.25 -23.16
C GLU A 5 -1.77 -13.38 -24.14
N LEU A 6 -0.70 -12.73 -23.65
CA LEU A 6 0.20 -11.92 -24.50
C LEU A 6 0.81 -12.77 -25.63
N GLY A 7 1.30 -13.97 -25.31
CA GLY A 7 1.83 -14.90 -26.31
C GLY A 7 0.83 -15.31 -27.36
N ARG A 8 -0.42 -15.58 -26.94
CA ARG A 8 -1.52 -15.93 -27.86
C ARG A 8 -1.90 -14.76 -28.76
N ILE A 9 -1.93 -13.55 -28.25
CA ILE A 9 -2.32 -12.33 -29.00
C ILE A 9 -1.19 -11.93 -29.95
N ALA A 10 0.06 -11.92 -29.49
CA ALA A 10 1.22 -11.52 -30.29
C ALA A 10 1.76 -12.62 -31.22
N GLY A 11 1.27 -13.86 -31.08
CA GLY A 11 1.76 -14.99 -31.89
C GLY A 11 3.19 -15.42 -31.57
N GLY A 12 3.70 -15.07 -30.35
CA GLY A 12 5.07 -15.30 -29.94
C GLY A 12 5.25 -16.49 -28.99
N THR A 13 6.50 -16.99 -28.93
CA THR A 13 6.88 -17.97 -27.89
C THR A 13 6.95 -17.31 -26.52
N PRO A 14 6.81 -18.07 -25.40
CA PRO A 14 6.94 -17.50 -24.05
C PRO A 14 8.23 -16.71 -23.84
N ARG A 15 9.34 -17.15 -24.41
CA ARG A 15 10.64 -16.46 -24.35
C ARG A 15 10.63 -15.16 -25.14
N ALA A 16 10.00 -15.13 -26.30
CA ALA A 16 9.86 -13.91 -27.10
C ALA A 16 9.00 -12.87 -26.37
N VAL A 17 7.94 -13.30 -25.68
CA VAL A 17 7.11 -12.43 -24.84
C VAL A 17 7.93 -11.84 -23.67
N GLU A 18 8.73 -12.66 -22.99
CA GLU A 18 9.60 -12.19 -21.89
C GLU A 18 10.61 -11.14 -22.38
N ASN A 19 11.25 -11.38 -23.51
CA ASN A 19 12.19 -10.43 -24.09
C ASN A 19 11.49 -9.11 -24.45
N ALA A 20 10.33 -9.18 -25.11
CA ALA A 20 9.56 -7.99 -25.45
C ALA A 20 9.07 -7.21 -24.22
N LEU A 21 8.69 -7.90 -23.14
CA LEU A 21 8.32 -7.25 -21.88
C LEU A 21 9.54 -6.58 -21.21
N ALA A 22 10.72 -7.19 -21.28
CA ALA A 22 11.95 -6.59 -20.77
C ALA A 22 12.36 -5.35 -21.58
N GLU A 23 12.28 -5.40 -22.90
CA GLU A 23 12.50 -4.25 -23.78
C GLU A 23 11.50 -3.12 -23.51
N LEU A 24 10.23 -3.46 -23.32
CA LEU A 24 9.19 -2.51 -23.02
C LEU A 24 9.44 -1.85 -21.66
N ALA A 25 9.83 -2.63 -20.63
CA ALA A 25 10.17 -2.10 -19.32
C ALA A 25 11.35 -1.11 -19.39
N ALA A 26 12.40 -1.47 -20.12
CA ALA A 26 13.55 -0.58 -20.36
C ALA A 26 13.13 0.69 -21.12
N GLY A 27 12.23 0.58 -22.10
CA GLY A 27 11.71 1.72 -22.85
C GLY A 27 10.90 2.71 -22.01
N TYR A 28 10.37 2.29 -20.87
CA TYR A 28 9.65 3.17 -19.94
C TYR A 28 10.56 3.80 -18.88
N GLU A 29 11.84 3.44 -18.80
CA GLU A 29 12.80 4.07 -17.89
C GLU A 29 12.91 5.58 -18.16
N GLY A 30 12.82 6.38 -17.10
CA GLY A 30 12.84 7.84 -17.19
C GLY A 30 11.56 8.48 -17.73
N THR A 31 10.53 7.69 -18.05
CA THR A 31 9.21 8.21 -18.45
C THR A 31 8.24 8.31 -17.26
N GLY A 32 7.02 8.82 -17.50
CA GLY A 32 5.95 8.84 -16.50
C GLY A 32 5.21 7.50 -16.33
N LEU A 33 5.59 6.47 -17.05
CA LEU A 33 4.97 5.15 -17.06
C LEU A 33 5.97 4.09 -16.58
N ARG A 34 5.44 2.95 -16.14
CA ARG A 34 6.21 1.77 -15.78
C ARG A 34 5.45 0.49 -16.08
N LEU A 35 6.16 -0.54 -16.44
CA LEU A 35 5.61 -1.89 -16.53
C LEU A 35 5.66 -2.53 -15.13
N GLN A 36 4.53 -3.00 -14.64
CA GLN A 36 4.37 -3.64 -13.32
C GLN A 36 3.99 -5.10 -13.50
N ARG A 37 4.49 -5.96 -12.59
CA ARG A 37 4.21 -7.40 -12.59
C ARG A 37 3.57 -7.82 -11.27
N SER A 38 2.54 -8.69 -11.37
CA SER A 38 1.96 -9.40 -10.22
C SER A 38 1.76 -10.87 -10.59
N GLY A 39 2.60 -11.74 -10.01
CA GLY A 39 2.62 -13.15 -10.40
C GLY A 39 2.95 -13.34 -11.88
N ASP A 40 2.00 -13.86 -12.67
CA ASP A 40 2.13 -14.06 -14.13
C ASP A 40 1.43 -12.95 -14.96
N GLU A 41 0.92 -11.93 -14.30
CA GLU A 41 0.20 -10.83 -14.96
C GLU A 41 1.08 -9.58 -15.08
N TRP A 42 0.80 -8.80 -16.13
CA TRP A 42 1.50 -7.56 -16.45
C TRP A 42 0.53 -6.44 -16.75
N GLN A 43 0.86 -5.24 -16.28
CA GLN A 43 0.14 -4.00 -16.62
C GLN A 43 1.08 -2.81 -16.70
N ILE A 44 0.63 -1.76 -17.40
CA ILE A 44 1.31 -0.46 -17.44
C ILE A 44 0.66 0.43 -16.37
N VAL A 45 1.49 1.03 -15.54
CA VAL A 45 1.07 1.92 -14.45
C VAL A 45 1.83 3.24 -14.50
N THR A 46 1.35 4.23 -13.76
CA THR A 46 2.08 5.47 -13.55
C THR A 46 3.35 5.21 -12.74
N ALA A 47 4.45 5.81 -13.14
CA ALA A 47 5.72 5.65 -12.43
C ALA A 47 5.65 6.25 -11.01
N PRO A 48 6.26 5.61 -9.98
CA PRO A 48 6.11 5.97 -8.57
C PRO A 48 6.53 7.41 -8.24
N GLN A 49 7.49 7.98 -8.98
CA GLN A 49 7.90 9.36 -8.77
C GLN A 49 6.76 10.38 -8.99
N HIS A 50 5.70 9.99 -9.69
CA HIS A 50 4.50 10.81 -9.91
C HIS A 50 3.35 10.49 -8.95
N ALA A 51 3.56 9.57 -7.98
CA ALA A 51 2.53 9.18 -7.03
C ALA A 51 1.92 10.37 -6.25
N PRO A 52 2.70 11.38 -5.79
CA PRO A 52 2.13 12.54 -5.10
C PRO A 52 1.15 13.34 -5.97
N GLN A 53 1.48 13.54 -7.25
CA GLN A 53 0.65 14.27 -8.21
C GLN A 53 -0.64 13.50 -8.51
N VAL A 54 -0.52 12.19 -8.73
CA VAL A 54 -1.66 11.30 -8.97
C VAL A 54 -2.56 11.25 -7.74
N ALA A 55 -1.99 11.11 -6.54
CA ALA A 55 -2.73 11.11 -5.28
C ALA A 55 -3.47 12.44 -5.06
N SER A 56 -2.83 13.57 -5.35
CA SER A 56 -3.46 14.89 -5.28
C SER A 56 -4.64 15.01 -6.24
N TYR A 57 -4.52 14.50 -7.45
CA TYR A 57 -5.58 14.51 -8.46
C TYR A 57 -6.75 13.59 -8.10
N LEU A 58 -6.46 12.38 -7.58
CA LEU A 58 -7.46 11.37 -7.24
C LEU A 58 -8.12 11.61 -5.87
N GLY A 59 -7.60 12.53 -5.06
CA GLY A 59 -8.01 12.77 -3.68
C GLY A 59 -7.30 11.80 -2.72
N ALA A 60 -6.42 12.33 -1.88
CA ALA A 60 -5.52 11.58 -0.99
C ALA A 60 -6.22 10.71 0.08
N ASP A 61 -7.55 10.81 0.24
CA ASP A 61 -8.30 10.13 1.30
C ASP A 61 -8.60 8.64 1.01
N ARG A 62 -8.26 8.16 -0.19
CA ARG A 62 -8.60 6.78 -0.60
C ARG A 62 -7.85 5.69 0.17
N LEU A 63 -6.76 6.00 0.88
CA LEU A 63 -5.82 5.00 1.38
C LEU A 63 -5.51 5.07 2.87
N ARG A 64 -6.27 5.81 3.66
CA ARG A 64 -6.12 5.72 5.12
C ARG A 64 -6.65 4.39 5.61
N LEU A 65 -5.76 3.42 5.75
CA LEU A 65 -6.04 2.17 6.44
C LEU A 65 -5.84 2.35 7.93
N SER A 66 -6.72 1.75 8.74
CA SER A 66 -6.51 1.68 10.18
C SER A 66 -5.30 0.79 10.50
N PRO A 67 -4.64 0.93 11.66
CA PRO A 67 -3.57 0.01 12.07
C PRO A 67 -3.99 -1.46 11.98
N ALA A 68 -5.20 -1.80 12.45
CA ALA A 68 -5.74 -3.14 12.36
C ALA A 68 -5.88 -3.64 10.91
N SER A 69 -6.27 -2.75 9.98
CA SER A 69 -6.35 -3.10 8.56
C SER A 69 -4.97 -3.31 7.95
N LEU A 70 -3.99 -2.48 8.32
CA LEU A 70 -2.60 -2.63 7.86
C LEU A 70 -1.99 -3.94 8.33
N GLU A 71 -2.16 -4.29 9.61
CA GLU A 71 -1.67 -5.55 10.16
C GLU A 71 -2.30 -6.77 9.48
N THR A 72 -3.62 -6.76 9.28
CA THR A 72 -4.33 -7.84 8.59
C THR A 72 -3.87 -7.98 7.14
N LEU A 73 -3.74 -6.86 6.44
CA LEU A 73 -3.27 -6.82 5.06
C LEU A 73 -1.82 -7.31 4.94
N SER A 74 -0.97 -6.98 5.90
CA SER A 74 0.41 -7.47 5.97
C SER A 74 0.45 -8.99 6.10
N VAL A 75 -0.36 -9.57 7.00
CA VAL A 75 -0.43 -11.03 7.12
C VAL A 75 -0.83 -11.66 5.77
N VAL A 76 -1.84 -11.11 5.09
CA VAL A 76 -2.22 -11.61 3.75
C VAL A 76 -1.06 -11.48 2.77
N ALA A 77 -0.41 -10.32 2.69
CA ALA A 77 0.66 -10.05 1.73
C ALA A 77 1.86 -11.02 1.87
N TYR A 78 2.25 -11.33 3.12
CA TYR A 78 3.41 -12.18 3.38
C TYR A 78 3.10 -13.68 3.43
N ARG A 79 1.83 -14.06 3.62
CA ARG A 79 1.42 -15.47 3.79
C ARG A 79 0.57 -16.02 2.67
N GLN A 80 0.25 -15.18 1.67
CA GLN A 80 -0.59 -15.59 0.55
C GLN A 80 -0.01 -16.80 -0.24
N PRO A 81 -0.87 -17.72 -0.71
CA PRO A 81 -2.32 -17.73 -0.51
C PRO A 81 -2.70 -18.20 0.90
N VAL A 82 -3.57 -17.47 1.59
CA VAL A 82 -3.91 -17.68 3.01
C VAL A 82 -5.41 -17.62 3.24
N THR A 83 -5.94 -18.41 4.17
CA THR A 83 -7.35 -18.37 4.55
C THR A 83 -7.61 -17.33 5.64
N ARG A 84 -8.87 -16.87 5.78
CA ARG A 84 -9.23 -15.94 6.86
C ARG A 84 -8.94 -16.53 8.24
N ALA A 85 -9.25 -17.80 8.46
CA ALA A 85 -9.00 -18.46 9.75
C ALA A 85 -7.51 -18.48 10.12
N GLU A 86 -6.63 -18.68 9.14
CA GLU A 86 -5.17 -18.60 9.36
C GLU A 86 -4.72 -17.18 9.70
N VAL A 87 -5.30 -16.16 9.04
CA VAL A 87 -5.04 -14.76 9.37
C VAL A 87 -5.50 -14.44 10.80
N GLU A 88 -6.71 -14.86 11.19
CA GLU A 88 -7.25 -14.68 12.53
C GLU A 88 -6.40 -15.38 13.59
N ALA A 89 -5.91 -16.59 13.28
CA ALA A 89 -5.00 -17.31 14.18
C ALA A 89 -3.67 -16.57 14.42
N ILE A 90 -3.13 -15.92 13.39
CA ILE A 90 -1.91 -15.11 13.51
C ILE A 90 -2.19 -13.80 14.26
N ARG A 91 -3.32 -13.15 13.94
CA ARG A 91 -3.71 -11.88 14.55
C ARG A 91 -4.22 -12.01 15.99
N GLY A 92 -4.68 -13.19 16.38
CA GLY A 92 -5.28 -13.45 17.70
C GLY A 92 -6.66 -12.78 17.92
N VAL A 93 -7.25 -12.21 16.86
CA VAL A 93 -8.53 -11.49 16.91
C VAL A 93 -9.39 -11.80 15.69
N ASN A 94 -10.73 -11.60 15.83
CA ASN A 94 -11.63 -11.69 14.70
C ASN A 94 -11.33 -10.59 13.68
N CYS A 95 -11.29 -10.95 12.39
CA CYS A 95 -10.93 -10.06 11.31
C CYS A 95 -12.09 -9.77 10.32
N ASP A 96 -13.33 -10.16 10.61
CA ASP A 96 -14.47 -10.02 9.69
C ASP A 96 -14.63 -8.61 9.14
N GLN A 97 -14.69 -7.61 10.01
CA GLN A 97 -14.86 -6.22 9.62
C GLN A 97 -13.67 -5.70 8.81
N THR A 98 -12.47 -6.13 9.18
CA THR A 98 -11.23 -5.75 8.48
C THR A 98 -11.17 -6.38 7.11
N PHE A 99 -11.54 -7.64 6.98
CA PHE A 99 -11.64 -8.34 5.70
C PHE A 99 -12.66 -7.66 4.78
N TYR A 100 -13.86 -7.35 5.29
CA TYR A 100 -14.85 -6.62 4.52
C TYR A 100 -14.32 -5.27 4.00
N THR A 101 -13.67 -4.50 4.87
CA THR A 101 -13.09 -3.19 4.50
C THR A 101 -12.00 -3.32 3.45
N LEU A 102 -11.09 -4.28 3.61
CA LEU A 102 -9.98 -4.49 2.68
C LEU A 102 -10.46 -5.02 1.32
N ALA A 103 -11.43 -5.94 1.32
CA ALA A 103 -12.05 -6.47 0.11
C ALA A 103 -12.83 -5.39 -0.66
N SER A 104 -13.58 -4.53 0.05
CA SER A 104 -14.30 -3.41 -0.58
C SER A 104 -13.36 -2.39 -1.24
N ARG A 105 -12.12 -2.30 -0.76
CA ARG A 105 -11.04 -1.49 -1.35
C ARG A 105 -10.22 -2.24 -2.40
N ARG A 106 -10.57 -3.48 -2.68
CA ARG A 106 -9.88 -4.37 -3.63
C ARG A 106 -8.40 -4.58 -3.32
N LEU A 107 -7.99 -4.53 -2.05
CA LEU A 107 -6.58 -4.72 -1.69
C LEU A 107 -6.17 -6.19 -1.63
N PHE A 108 -7.13 -7.10 -1.55
CA PHE A 108 -6.96 -8.53 -1.76
C PHE A 108 -8.22 -9.14 -2.42
N GLU A 109 -8.09 -10.32 -2.93
CA GLU A 109 -9.14 -11.05 -3.64
C GLU A 109 -9.08 -12.55 -3.35
N GLU A 110 -10.11 -13.28 -3.76
CA GLU A 110 -10.16 -14.74 -3.69
C GLU A 110 -9.24 -15.35 -4.75
N ARG A 111 -8.28 -16.18 -4.31
CA ARG A 111 -7.34 -16.90 -5.21
C ARG A 111 -7.71 -18.36 -5.40
N GLY A 112 -8.82 -18.82 -4.81
CA GLY A 112 -9.28 -20.18 -4.88
C GLY A 112 -9.72 -20.73 -3.53
N ARG A 113 -9.72 -22.06 -3.39
CA ARG A 113 -10.11 -22.75 -2.16
C ARG A 113 -9.05 -23.74 -1.72
N LYS A 114 -8.82 -23.80 -0.42
CA LYS A 114 -7.88 -24.75 0.18
C LYS A 114 -8.47 -26.15 0.16
N GLU A 115 -7.65 -27.15 -0.15
CA GLU A 115 -8.01 -28.56 -0.03
C GLU A 115 -7.93 -29.00 1.44
N ALA A 116 -8.96 -28.63 2.21
CA ALA A 116 -9.09 -28.93 3.63
C ALA A 116 -10.59 -29.06 3.98
N PRO A 117 -10.97 -29.66 5.11
CA PRO A 117 -12.35 -29.70 5.58
C PRO A 117 -12.99 -28.31 5.55
N GLY A 118 -14.19 -28.20 5.00
CA GLY A 118 -14.89 -26.92 4.81
C GLY A 118 -14.43 -26.12 3.58
N ARG A 119 -13.39 -26.56 2.83
CA ARG A 119 -12.85 -25.90 1.63
C ARG A 119 -12.78 -24.38 1.74
N PRO A 120 -12.07 -23.82 2.75
CA PRO A 120 -12.05 -22.40 3.00
C PRO A 120 -11.44 -21.64 1.83
N ILE A 121 -11.90 -20.40 1.64
CA ILE A 121 -11.41 -19.49 0.60
C ILE A 121 -9.97 -19.10 0.90
N LEU A 122 -9.13 -19.09 -0.12
CA LEU A 122 -7.77 -18.59 -0.11
C LEU A 122 -7.77 -17.16 -0.65
N TYR A 123 -7.06 -16.28 0.02
CA TYR A 123 -6.91 -14.88 -0.34
C TYR A 123 -5.48 -14.54 -0.75
N GLY A 124 -5.35 -13.60 -1.65
CA GLY A 124 -4.08 -13.01 -2.07
C GLY A 124 -4.26 -11.56 -2.46
N THR A 125 -3.17 -10.80 -2.48
CA THR A 125 -3.17 -9.38 -2.82
C THR A 125 -3.47 -9.15 -4.31
N THR A 126 -3.92 -7.94 -4.62
CA THR A 126 -4.31 -7.50 -5.95
C THR A 126 -3.31 -6.51 -6.56
N TRP A 127 -3.61 -6.02 -7.75
CA TRP A 127 -2.90 -4.91 -8.37
C TRP A 127 -3.06 -3.61 -7.58
N GLU A 128 -4.26 -3.33 -7.09
CA GLU A 128 -4.56 -2.16 -6.28
C GLU A 128 -3.71 -2.14 -5.00
N PHE A 129 -3.38 -3.31 -4.45
CA PHE A 129 -2.41 -3.41 -3.34
C PHE A 129 -1.03 -2.94 -3.77
N LEU A 130 -0.49 -3.44 -4.89
CA LEU A 130 0.83 -3.04 -5.37
C LEU A 130 0.89 -1.53 -5.68
N GLU A 131 -0.14 -0.99 -6.34
CA GLU A 131 -0.26 0.43 -6.63
C GLU A 131 -0.33 1.27 -5.35
N CYS A 132 -1.12 0.82 -4.37
CA CYS A 132 -1.31 1.48 -3.09
C CYS A 132 0.01 1.65 -2.32
N PHE A 133 0.88 0.64 -2.37
CA PHE A 133 2.16 0.63 -1.66
C PHE A 133 3.35 0.99 -2.55
N GLY A 134 3.13 1.34 -3.81
CA GLY A 134 4.20 1.72 -4.76
C GLY A 134 5.14 0.58 -5.14
N LEU A 135 4.71 -0.68 -4.95
CA LEU A 135 5.49 -1.87 -5.25
C LEU A 135 5.43 -2.22 -6.74
N GLN A 136 6.49 -2.78 -7.28
CA GLN A 136 6.51 -3.30 -8.66
C GLN A 136 5.99 -4.74 -8.72
N SER A 137 6.30 -5.49 -7.68
CA SER A 137 5.93 -6.88 -7.51
C SER A 137 5.87 -7.23 -6.03
N LEU A 138 5.41 -8.42 -5.70
CA LEU A 138 5.45 -8.92 -4.32
C LEU A 138 6.88 -9.17 -3.82
N ASP A 139 7.84 -9.30 -4.72
CA ASP A 139 9.26 -9.48 -4.39
C ASP A 139 9.88 -8.22 -3.77
N ASP A 140 9.25 -7.06 -4.00
CA ASP A 140 9.64 -5.77 -3.44
C ASP A 140 9.18 -5.57 -1.99
N LEU A 141 8.37 -6.50 -1.45
CA LEU A 141 7.99 -6.45 -0.06
C LEU A 141 9.23 -6.52 0.84
N PRO A 142 9.37 -5.63 1.85
CA PRO A 142 10.46 -5.72 2.81
C PRO A 142 10.55 -7.14 3.36
N ARG A 143 11.74 -7.70 3.45
CA ARG A 143 11.91 -9.02 4.07
C ARG A 143 11.41 -8.92 5.50
N ALA A 144 10.36 -9.68 5.83
CA ALA A 144 9.87 -9.76 7.19
C ALA A 144 11.04 -10.16 8.10
N LEU A 145 11.41 -9.29 9.03
CA LEU A 145 12.35 -9.62 10.06
C LEU A 145 11.79 -10.83 10.81
N SER A 146 12.67 -11.79 11.14
CA SER A 146 12.38 -13.07 11.80
C SER A 146 11.31 -12.97 12.90
N PRO A 147 10.64 -14.09 13.28
CA PRO A 147 9.39 -14.08 14.05
C PRO A 147 9.42 -13.42 15.43
N GLU A 148 10.53 -12.84 15.84
CA GLU A 148 10.70 -12.08 17.09
C GLU A 148 10.69 -10.55 16.92
N GLY A 149 10.58 -10.04 15.72
CA GLY A 149 10.55 -8.59 15.44
C GLY A 149 9.18 -8.12 15.00
N ALA A 150 8.61 -7.17 15.73
CA ALA A 150 7.40 -6.48 15.33
C ALA A 150 7.49 -6.02 13.87
N LEU A 151 6.45 -6.29 13.08
CA LEU A 151 6.27 -5.75 11.73
C LEU A 151 6.27 -4.21 11.80
N VAL A 152 7.42 -3.61 11.65
CA VAL A 152 7.52 -2.18 11.37
C VAL A 152 7.39 -2.03 9.86
N LEU A 153 6.18 -1.85 9.40
CA LEU A 153 5.93 -1.25 8.09
C LEU A 153 6.34 0.21 8.24
N GLU A 154 7.55 0.54 7.83
CA GLU A 154 7.87 1.93 7.53
C GLU A 154 6.99 2.32 6.34
N ALA A 155 5.88 2.98 6.64
CA ALA A 155 5.12 3.70 5.64
C ALA A 155 6.08 4.66 4.96
N GLY A 156 6.20 4.50 3.63
CA GLY A 156 7.18 5.13 2.77
C GLY A 156 7.64 6.50 3.25
N ALA A 157 8.91 6.58 3.54
CA ALA A 157 9.61 7.81 3.83
C ALA A 157 9.48 8.78 2.65
N GLY A 158 8.78 9.86 2.87
CA GLY A 158 8.62 10.89 1.85
C GLY A 158 7.96 12.15 2.35
N VAL A 159 8.37 12.67 3.51
CA VAL A 159 8.41 14.12 3.74
C VAL A 159 9.48 14.39 4.80
N GLN A 160 10.69 14.62 4.36
CA GLN A 160 11.65 15.40 5.13
C GLN A 160 11.23 16.87 5.01
N GLY A 161 10.57 17.38 6.03
CA GLY A 161 10.42 18.80 6.26
C GLY A 161 11.65 19.28 7.03
N GLU A 162 12.60 19.85 6.30
CA GLU A 162 13.69 20.61 6.89
C GLU A 162 13.18 21.82 7.68
N GLY A 163 13.66 21.93 8.89
CA GLY A 163 14.24 23.16 9.39
C GLY A 163 13.30 24.31 9.78
N ALA A 164 13.05 24.45 11.07
CA ALA A 164 13.07 25.77 11.69
C ALA A 164 13.69 25.65 13.06
N GLN A 165 15.01 25.84 13.10
CA GLN A 165 15.71 26.38 14.27
C GLN A 165 15.41 27.87 14.39
N GLY A 166 15.14 28.31 15.59
CA GLY A 166 15.06 29.74 15.90
C GLY A 166 14.41 29.93 17.25
N ALA A 167 15.13 29.71 18.28
CA ALA A 167 15.75 30.61 19.25
C ALA A 167 14.85 31.76 19.74
N GLY A 168 14.70 31.82 21.06
CA GLY A 168 14.55 33.08 21.75
C GLY A 168 13.29 33.21 22.59
N ALA A 169 13.35 32.75 23.85
CA ALA A 169 12.68 33.46 24.91
C ALA A 169 13.48 34.72 25.19
N PRO A 170 12.86 35.81 25.62
CA PRO A 170 13.08 36.21 27.00
C PRO A 170 11.83 36.66 27.77
N GLU A 171 12.04 36.60 29.03
CA GLU A 171 11.20 36.91 30.16
C GLU A 171 10.69 38.34 30.28
N ARG A 172 9.61 38.44 31.09
CA ARG A 172 9.28 39.45 32.11
C ARG A 172 8.79 40.83 31.65
N GLY A 173 7.68 41.17 32.23
CA GLY A 173 7.28 42.55 32.41
C GLY A 173 5.87 42.68 32.96
N ALA A 174 5.79 42.76 34.24
CA ALA A 174 4.67 42.97 35.10
C ALA A 174 3.98 44.33 34.92
N HIS A 175 2.83 44.41 35.56
CA HIS A 175 2.05 45.58 36.01
C HIS A 175 1.03 46.17 35.03
N ARG A 176 -0.17 46.15 35.42
CA ARG A 176 -0.95 46.90 36.35
C ARG A 176 -2.22 47.50 35.72
N GLU A 177 -3.28 47.34 36.47
CA GLU A 177 -4.44 48.21 36.69
C GLU A 177 -5.56 48.28 35.64
N ALA A 178 -6.65 47.70 36.07
CA ALA A 178 -8.00 48.22 35.83
C ALA A 178 -8.18 49.55 36.58
N PRO A 179 -9.15 50.43 36.26
CA PRO A 179 -10.54 50.14 36.63
C PRO A 179 -11.65 50.72 35.71
N SER A 180 -12.80 50.12 35.84
CA SER A 180 -14.14 50.64 36.13
C SER A 180 -14.91 51.58 35.18
N GLN A 181 -16.17 51.19 35.03
CA GLN A 181 -17.40 52.02 34.91
C GLN A 181 -17.63 52.63 33.56
N SER A 182 -18.76 52.61 32.99
CA SER A 182 -20.17 52.64 33.42
C SER A 182 -21.10 52.42 32.25
N GLU A 183 -22.17 51.69 32.44
CA GLU A 183 -23.48 51.91 31.78
C GLU A 183 -23.98 53.36 32.11
N PRO A 184 -25.09 53.85 31.50
CA PRO A 184 -26.14 53.23 30.65
C PRO A 184 -26.67 54.17 29.53
N ALA A 185 -27.39 53.63 28.60
CA ALA A 185 -28.70 54.11 28.16
C ALA A 185 -29.25 53.17 27.04
#